data_f9b76609a7607b6f2be311cf35a54a82
#
_entry.id   f9b76609a7607b6f2be311cf35a54a82
#
_cell.length_a   1.000
_cell.length_b   1.000
_cell.length_c   1.000
_cell.angle_alpha   90.00
_cell.angle_beta   90.00
_cell.angle_gamma   90.00
#
_symmetry.space_group_name_H-M   'P 1'
#
loop_
_entity.id
_entity.type
_entity.pdbx_description
1 polymer ?
#
loop_
_entity_poly.entity_id
_entity_poly.type
_entity_poly.pdbx_seq_one_letter_code
_entity_poly.pdbx_strand_id
1 'polypeptide(L)'
;KIVYKEKINKIKILSLIFCVIGAFLAVTGGKIEIKELNIGGIIAGIMAAITYAMLPIFNKNALKEMDNITMSAYAFLIAAIIMCFRVNPIHTISKIDNMRILMYILAIGIIPTAMSYIVYSKGILKGVELSIAGVVASIELVLSVIIGWTLLGEDFSVVKIFGVLFMVASTFIAVKSIEEVKENKELDPNYVTEVATDCQK
;
A
#
# COMPACT_ATOMS: atom_id res chain seq x y z
N LYS A 1 -2.94 15.10 -7.07
CA LYS A 1 -3.15 16.21 -8.02
C LYS A 1 -1.90 17.05 -8.21
N ILE A 2 -1.11 17.28 -7.15
CA ILE A 2 0.06 18.18 -7.21
C ILE A 2 1.15 17.60 -8.14
N VAL A 3 1.49 16.31 -8.03
CA VAL A 3 2.60 15.69 -8.76
C VAL A 3 2.16 15.15 -10.14
N TYR A 4 1.06 14.41 -10.20
CA TYR A 4 0.64 13.70 -11.43
C TYR A 4 -0.63 14.26 -12.09
N LYS A 5 -1.17 15.39 -11.62
CA LYS A 5 -2.38 16.06 -12.14
C LYS A 5 -3.58 15.11 -12.32
N GLU A 6 -3.67 14.05 -11.49
CA GLU A 6 -4.79 13.12 -11.54
C GLU A 6 -6.12 13.86 -11.40
N LYS A 7 -7.11 13.53 -12.23
CA LYS A 7 -8.45 14.12 -12.13
C LYS A 7 -9.14 13.60 -10.88
N ILE A 8 -9.48 14.50 -9.96
CA ILE A 8 -10.21 14.17 -8.76
C ILE A 8 -11.70 14.13 -9.11
N ASN A 9 -12.28 12.92 -9.13
CA ASN A 9 -13.72 12.74 -9.27
C ASN A 9 -14.37 12.63 -7.88
N LYS A 10 -15.67 12.98 -7.79
CA LYS A 10 -16.46 12.86 -6.54
C LYS A 10 -16.42 11.44 -5.97
N ILE A 11 -16.41 10.43 -6.84
CA ILE A 11 -16.35 9.01 -6.46
C ILE A 11 -15.02 8.68 -5.76
N LYS A 12 -13.88 9.22 -6.22
CA LYS A 12 -12.57 9.07 -5.58
C LYS A 12 -12.52 9.73 -4.20
N ILE A 13 -13.12 10.90 -4.05
CA ILE A 13 -13.20 11.57 -2.75
C ILE A 13 -14.04 10.74 -1.80
N LEU A 14 -15.18 10.23 -2.26
CA LEU A 14 -16.06 9.39 -1.46
C LEU A 14 -15.35 8.11 -1.01
N SER A 15 -14.67 7.39 -1.92
CA SER A 15 -13.89 6.21 -1.57
C SER A 15 -12.81 6.51 -0.53
N LEU A 16 -12.10 7.63 -0.66
CA LEU A 16 -11.08 8.04 0.30
C LEU A 16 -11.67 8.32 1.68
N ILE A 17 -12.82 9.01 1.77
CA ILE A 17 -13.51 9.29 3.02
C ILE A 17 -13.92 7.98 3.71
N PHE A 18 -14.53 7.05 2.96
CA PHE A 18 -14.91 5.73 3.49
C PHE A 18 -13.68 4.94 3.96
N CYS A 19 -12.56 5.02 3.22
CA CYS A 19 -11.30 4.37 3.58
C CYS A 19 -10.77 4.91 4.92
N VAL A 20 -10.68 6.23 5.07
CA VAL A 20 -10.13 6.87 6.29
C VAL A 20 -11.02 6.60 7.51
N ILE A 21 -12.34 6.77 7.37
CA ILE A 21 -13.28 6.47 8.46
C ILE A 21 -13.23 4.99 8.80
N GLY A 22 -13.24 4.11 7.80
CA GLY A 22 -13.17 2.68 7.99
C GLY A 22 -11.89 2.25 8.69
N ALA A 23 -10.73 2.75 8.28
CA ALA A 23 -9.44 2.47 8.91
C ALA A 23 -9.42 2.93 10.37
N PHE A 24 -9.91 4.14 10.65
CA PHE A 24 -10.01 4.65 12.01
C PHE A 24 -10.88 3.75 12.92
N LEU A 25 -12.07 3.37 12.47
CA LEU A 25 -12.96 2.50 13.23
C LEU A 25 -12.39 1.08 13.38
N ALA A 26 -11.77 0.53 12.33
CA ALA A 26 -11.21 -0.81 12.34
C ALA A 26 -10.03 -0.94 13.31
N VAL A 27 -9.16 0.08 13.39
CA VAL A 27 -7.98 0.08 14.26
C VAL A 27 -8.33 0.43 15.69
N THR A 28 -9.12 1.49 15.92
CA THR A 28 -9.40 2.00 17.27
C THR A 28 -10.57 1.32 17.96
N GLY A 29 -11.46 0.65 17.19
CA GLY A 29 -12.73 0.16 17.71
C GLY A 29 -13.62 1.29 18.24
N GLY A 30 -13.39 2.55 17.80
CA GLY A 30 -14.09 3.74 18.26
C GLY A 30 -13.63 4.27 19.61
N LYS A 31 -12.61 3.68 20.23
CA LYS A 31 -12.06 4.14 21.51
C LYS A 31 -10.69 4.78 21.29
N ILE A 32 -10.49 5.96 21.82
CA ILE A 32 -9.18 6.62 21.85
C ILE A 32 -8.79 6.75 23.32
N GLU A 33 -7.85 5.93 23.75
CA GLU A 33 -7.27 6.03 25.09
C GLU A 33 -6.15 7.07 25.09
N ILE A 34 -6.54 8.33 25.29
CA ILE A 34 -5.62 9.48 25.25
C ILE A 34 -4.50 9.36 26.29
N LYS A 35 -4.74 8.65 27.38
CA LYS A 35 -3.78 8.49 28.48
C LYS A 35 -2.54 7.66 28.11
N GLU A 36 -2.63 6.81 27.09
CA GLU A 36 -1.53 5.95 26.64
C GLU A 36 -0.82 6.47 25.38
N LEU A 37 -1.23 7.64 24.87
CA LEU A 37 -0.65 8.22 23.66
C LEU A 37 0.80 8.67 23.91
N ASN A 38 1.73 7.89 23.39
CA ASN A 38 3.14 8.28 23.35
C ASN A 38 3.37 9.27 22.18
N ILE A 39 3.68 10.53 22.52
CA ILE A 39 3.94 11.59 21.53
C ILE A 39 5.05 11.19 20.54
N GLY A 40 6.11 10.55 21.04
CA GLY A 40 7.19 10.03 20.17
C GLY A 40 6.68 9.00 19.16
N GLY A 41 5.79 8.09 19.58
CA GLY A 41 5.13 7.12 18.72
C GLY A 41 4.25 7.79 17.66
N ILE A 42 3.52 8.84 18.01
CA ILE A 42 2.68 9.59 17.06
C ILE A 42 3.55 10.27 16.00
N ILE A 43 4.62 10.97 16.41
CA ILE A 43 5.55 11.62 15.48
C ILE A 43 6.18 10.59 14.55
N ALA A 44 6.66 9.46 15.08
CA ALA A 44 7.23 8.39 14.29
C ALA A 44 6.20 7.80 13.30
N GLY A 45 4.95 7.62 13.72
CA GLY A 45 3.85 7.17 12.87
C GLY A 45 3.54 8.14 11.72
N ILE A 46 3.51 9.44 12.00
CA ILE A 46 3.31 10.47 10.96
C ILE A 46 4.47 10.45 9.95
N MET A 47 5.73 10.37 10.41
CA MET A 47 6.88 10.29 9.54
C MET A 47 6.86 9.01 8.68
N ALA A 48 6.48 7.88 9.25
CA ALA A 48 6.30 6.63 8.53
C ALA A 48 5.17 6.75 7.47
N ALA A 49 4.05 7.38 7.81
CA ALA A 49 2.95 7.60 6.86
C ALA A 49 3.37 8.50 5.68
N ILE A 50 4.13 9.55 5.92
CA ILE A 50 4.67 10.43 4.87
C ILE A 50 5.61 9.65 3.95
N THR A 51 6.57 8.92 4.50
CA THR A 51 7.52 8.10 3.72
C THR A 51 6.80 7.01 2.93
N TYR A 52 5.82 6.36 3.51
CA TYR A 52 5.00 5.37 2.82
C TYR A 52 4.19 5.97 1.66
N ALA A 53 3.61 7.16 1.85
CA ALA A 53 2.89 7.87 0.79
C ALA A 53 3.80 8.33 -0.37
N MET A 54 5.08 8.59 -0.11
CA MET A 54 6.05 8.95 -1.16
C MET A 54 6.53 7.75 -1.98
N LEU A 55 6.46 6.54 -1.44
CA LEU A 55 6.94 5.32 -2.09
C LEU A 55 6.35 5.09 -3.48
N PRO A 56 5.02 5.14 -3.73
CA PRO A 56 4.47 4.96 -5.07
C PRO A 56 4.86 6.08 -6.05
N ILE A 57 5.13 7.28 -5.55
CA ILE A 57 5.56 8.42 -6.36
C ILE A 57 6.98 8.17 -6.88
N PHE A 58 7.91 7.81 -6.00
CA PHE A 58 9.28 7.47 -6.40
C PHE A 58 9.31 6.24 -7.29
N ASN A 59 8.52 5.22 -6.95
CA ASN A 59 8.39 3.99 -7.71
C ASN A 59 7.97 4.27 -9.16
N LYS A 60 6.92 5.07 -9.36
CA LYS A 60 6.43 5.45 -10.70
C LYS A 60 7.47 6.21 -11.51
N ASN A 61 8.31 7.02 -10.88
CA ASN A 61 9.39 7.73 -11.56
C ASN A 61 10.56 6.82 -11.90
N ALA A 62 10.98 5.97 -10.97
CA ALA A 62 12.08 5.03 -11.18
C ALA A 62 11.76 4.01 -12.29
N LEU A 63 10.52 3.56 -12.36
CA LEU A 63 10.05 2.62 -13.38
C LEU A 63 10.03 3.17 -14.82
N LYS A 64 10.29 4.47 -15.01
CA LYS A 64 10.50 5.04 -16.35
C LYS A 64 11.90 4.80 -16.89
N GLU A 65 12.88 4.64 -15.98
CA GLU A 65 14.30 4.56 -16.31
C GLU A 65 14.83 3.12 -16.23
N MET A 66 14.16 2.24 -15.48
CA MET A 66 14.61 0.88 -15.25
C MET A 66 13.45 -0.10 -15.11
N ASP A 67 13.73 -1.38 -15.37
CA ASP A 67 12.73 -2.43 -15.21
C ASP A 67 12.39 -2.68 -13.73
N ASN A 68 11.19 -3.23 -13.51
CA ASN A 68 10.61 -3.43 -12.18
C ASN A 68 11.46 -4.31 -11.26
N ILE A 69 12.08 -5.37 -11.80
CA ILE A 69 12.88 -6.32 -11.01
C ILE A 69 14.17 -5.63 -10.56
N THR A 70 14.85 -4.95 -11.47
CA THR A 70 16.09 -4.21 -11.19
C THR A 70 15.85 -3.12 -10.15
N MET A 71 14.79 -2.32 -10.31
CA MET A 71 14.42 -1.29 -9.35
C MET A 71 14.17 -1.88 -7.95
N SER A 72 13.40 -2.98 -7.88
CA SER A 72 13.11 -3.64 -6.61
C SER A 72 14.38 -4.20 -5.95
N ALA A 73 15.26 -4.80 -6.74
CA ALA A 73 16.54 -5.33 -6.25
C ALA A 73 17.42 -4.23 -5.64
N TYR A 74 17.58 -3.09 -6.33
CA TYR A 74 18.32 -1.96 -5.78
C TYR A 74 17.68 -1.37 -4.53
N ALA A 75 16.35 -1.23 -4.50
CA ALA A 75 15.64 -0.71 -3.34
C ALA A 75 15.87 -1.57 -2.10
N PHE A 76 15.75 -2.90 -2.23
CA PHE A 76 16.01 -3.83 -1.13
C PHE A 76 17.48 -3.90 -0.74
N LEU A 77 18.41 -3.82 -1.71
CA LEU A 77 19.85 -3.80 -1.43
C LEU A 77 20.24 -2.57 -0.62
N ILE A 78 19.79 -1.39 -1.03
CA ILE A 78 20.06 -0.13 -0.32
C ILE A 78 19.46 -0.17 1.08
N ALA A 79 18.20 -0.65 1.21
CA ALA A 79 17.56 -0.80 2.50
C ALA A 79 18.32 -1.77 3.42
N ALA A 80 18.83 -2.88 2.89
CA ALA A 80 19.65 -3.84 3.63
C ALA A 80 20.96 -3.20 4.12
N ILE A 81 21.66 -2.45 3.26
CA ILE A 81 22.88 -1.74 3.63
C ILE A 81 22.61 -0.74 4.75
N ILE A 82 21.55 0.08 4.64
CA ILE A 82 21.19 1.04 5.68
C ILE A 82 20.88 0.33 7.01
N MET A 83 20.18 -0.79 6.97
CA MET A 83 19.87 -1.59 8.16
C MET A 83 21.12 -2.19 8.80
N CYS A 84 22.13 -2.57 8.04
CA CYS A 84 23.40 -3.06 8.58
C CYS A 84 24.13 -2.02 9.47
N PHE A 85 23.95 -0.73 9.21
CA PHE A 85 24.51 0.33 10.07
C PHE A 85 23.72 0.52 11.38
N ARG A 86 22.46 0.10 11.43
CA ARG A 86 21.60 0.26 12.60
C ARG A 86 21.57 -0.99 13.49
N VAL A 87 21.67 -2.14 12.88
CA VAL A 87 21.59 -3.45 13.55
C VAL A 87 22.87 -4.22 13.22
N ASN A 88 23.52 -4.78 14.23
CA ASN A 88 24.67 -5.65 13.99
C ASN A 88 24.19 -6.98 13.36
N PRO A 89 24.43 -7.19 12.05
CA PRO A 89 23.93 -8.36 11.33
C PRO A 89 24.54 -9.65 11.86
N ILE A 90 25.82 -9.62 12.29
CA ILE A 90 26.52 -10.81 12.82
C ILE A 90 25.85 -11.29 14.11
N HIS A 91 25.57 -10.36 15.02
CA HIS A 91 24.89 -10.69 16.29
C HIS A 91 23.42 -11.15 16.06
N THR A 92 22.76 -10.64 15.03
CA THR A 92 21.40 -11.05 14.71
C THR A 92 21.38 -12.45 14.10
N ILE A 93 22.30 -12.74 13.17
CA ILE A 93 22.43 -14.05 12.53
C ILE A 93 22.85 -15.12 13.54
N SER A 94 23.75 -14.80 14.48
CA SER A 94 24.20 -15.74 15.52
C SER A 94 23.09 -16.19 16.50
N LYS A 95 21.95 -15.46 16.52
CA LYS A 95 20.77 -15.85 17.30
C LYS A 95 19.82 -16.80 16.55
N ILE A 96 20.11 -17.10 15.28
CA ILE A 96 19.29 -18.02 14.46
C ILE A 96 19.79 -19.44 14.73
N ASP A 97 19.40 -20.02 15.87
CA ASP A 97 19.81 -21.36 16.25
C ASP A 97 18.93 -22.48 15.65
N ASN A 98 17.85 -22.10 14.94
CA ASN A 98 16.88 -23.06 14.45
C ASN A 98 16.60 -22.86 12.96
N MET A 99 16.77 -23.91 12.16
CA MET A 99 16.46 -23.94 10.72
C MET A 99 15.01 -23.49 10.42
N ARG A 100 14.09 -23.75 11.33
CA ARG A 100 12.69 -23.33 11.20
C ARG A 100 12.57 -21.79 11.22
N ILE A 101 13.33 -21.11 12.07
CA ILE A 101 13.36 -19.62 12.12
C ILE A 101 13.92 -19.07 10.83
N LEU A 102 14.98 -19.67 10.29
CA LEU A 102 15.55 -19.26 9.01
C LEU A 102 14.53 -19.40 7.87
N MET A 103 13.80 -20.53 7.83
CA MET A 103 12.73 -20.72 6.83
C MET A 103 11.62 -19.67 6.95
N TYR A 104 11.22 -19.29 8.16
CA TYR A 104 10.22 -18.21 8.34
C TYR A 104 10.75 -16.85 7.87
N ILE A 105 12.00 -16.51 8.17
CA ILE A 105 12.63 -15.27 7.71
C ILE A 105 12.66 -15.21 6.18
N LEU A 106 13.08 -16.29 5.53
CA LEU A 106 13.11 -16.39 4.07
C LEU A 106 11.69 -16.32 3.47
N ALA A 107 10.73 -17.01 4.07
CA ALA A 107 9.34 -16.98 3.61
C ALA A 107 8.75 -15.57 3.69
N ILE A 108 8.98 -14.83 4.79
CA ILE A 108 8.52 -13.44 4.96
C ILE A 108 9.25 -12.50 3.98
N GLY A 109 10.54 -12.69 3.76
CA GLY A 109 11.31 -11.88 2.83
C GLY A 109 10.87 -12.05 1.38
N ILE A 110 10.58 -13.28 0.97
CA ILE A 110 10.24 -13.59 -0.43
C ILE A 110 8.76 -13.31 -0.71
N ILE A 111 7.83 -13.89 0.06
CA ILE A 111 6.41 -13.89 -0.28
C ILE A 111 5.75 -12.53 -0.03
N PRO A 112 5.59 -12.05 1.21
CA PRO A 112 4.90 -10.79 1.46
C PRO A 112 5.75 -9.55 1.17
N THR A 113 7.07 -9.67 1.05
CA THR A 113 7.93 -8.52 0.78
C THR A 113 8.29 -8.43 -0.70
N ALA A 114 9.14 -9.31 -1.23
CA ALA A 114 9.64 -9.18 -2.59
C ALA A 114 8.55 -9.38 -3.65
N MET A 115 7.75 -10.45 -3.54
CA MET A 115 6.70 -10.72 -4.53
C MET A 115 5.60 -9.66 -4.50
N SER A 116 5.14 -9.25 -3.33
CA SER A 116 4.12 -8.20 -3.18
C SER A 116 4.57 -6.89 -3.79
N TYR A 117 5.83 -6.49 -3.54
CA TYR A 117 6.38 -5.25 -4.07
C TYR A 117 6.49 -5.28 -5.59
N ILE A 118 6.94 -6.40 -6.19
CA ILE A 118 7.02 -6.58 -7.64
C ILE A 118 5.62 -6.52 -8.27
N VAL A 119 4.63 -7.19 -7.68
CA VAL A 119 3.25 -7.19 -8.18
C VAL A 119 2.63 -5.79 -8.09
N TYR A 120 2.81 -5.11 -6.96
CA TYR A 120 2.35 -3.73 -6.75
C TYR A 120 2.95 -2.77 -7.80
N SER A 121 4.26 -2.84 -8.02
CA SER A 121 4.95 -2.01 -9.00
C SER A 121 4.51 -2.30 -10.44
N LYS A 122 4.22 -3.57 -10.78
CA LYS A 122 3.60 -3.92 -12.08
C LYS A 122 2.21 -3.30 -12.25
N GLY A 123 1.43 -3.19 -11.18
CA GLY A 123 0.14 -2.50 -11.19
C GLY A 123 0.28 -1.02 -11.56
N ILE A 124 1.27 -0.34 -10.97
CA ILE A 124 1.59 1.06 -11.28
C ILE A 124 2.02 1.23 -12.74
N LEU A 125 2.85 0.32 -13.28
CA LEU A 125 3.26 0.33 -14.69
C LEU A 125 2.09 0.21 -15.65
N LYS A 126 1.06 -0.55 -15.29
CA LYS A 126 -0.18 -0.68 -16.09
C LYS A 126 -1.09 0.55 -16.06
N GLY A 127 -0.62 1.65 -15.48
CA GLY A 127 -1.33 2.92 -15.48
C GLY A 127 -2.39 3.08 -14.40
N VAL A 128 -2.36 2.25 -13.35
CA VAL A 128 -3.24 2.44 -12.19
C VAL A 128 -2.91 3.78 -11.53
N GLU A 129 -3.92 4.59 -11.29
CA GLU A 129 -3.75 5.86 -10.58
C GLU A 129 -3.30 5.64 -9.14
N LEU A 130 -2.34 6.46 -8.67
CA LEU A 130 -1.73 6.29 -7.36
C LEU A 130 -2.73 6.45 -6.21
N SER A 131 -3.73 7.32 -6.39
CA SER A 131 -4.83 7.52 -5.43
C SER A 131 -5.65 6.24 -5.23
N ILE A 132 -5.93 5.53 -6.31
CA ILE A 132 -6.67 4.27 -6.27
C ILE A 132 -5.81 3.14 -5.74
N ALA A 133 -4.54 3.07 -6.15
CA ALA A 133 -3.59 2.09 -5.63
C ALA A 133 -3.48 2.18 -4.10
N GLY A 134 -3.49 3.39 -3.51
CA GLY A 134 -3.51 3.61 -2.07
C GLY A 134 -4.77 3.06 -1.38
N VAL A 135 -5.95 3.27 -1.97
CA VAL A 135 -7.21 2.73 -1.42
C VAL A 135 -7.24 1.21 -1.50
N VAL A 136 -6.79 0.63 -2.63
CA VAL A 136 -6.73 -0.83 -2.78
C VAL A 136 -5.70 -1.44 -1.82
N ALA A 137 -4.56 -0.80 -1.62
CA ALA A 137 -3.56 -1.25 -0.66
C ALA A 137 -4.11 -1.30 0.79
N SER A 138 -5.05 -0.42 1.14
CA SER A 138 -5.64 -0.40 2.48
C SER A 138 -6.40 -1.69 2.87
N ILE A 139 -6.65 -2.60 1.92
CA ILE A 139 -7.24 -3.92 2.19
C ILE A 139 -6.36 -4.78 3.12
N GLU A 140 -5.06 -4.46 3.18
CA GLU A 140 -4.15 -5.10 4.13
C GLU A 140 -4.59 -4.91 5.59
N LEU A 141 -5.17 -3.75 5.93
CA LEU A 141 -5.72 -3.49 7.25
C LEU A 141 -6.95 -4.35 7.52
N VAL A 142 -7.79 -4.57 6.51
CA VAL A 142 -8.94 -5.48 6.61
C VAL A 142 -8.47 -6.89 6.95
N LEU A 143 -7.48 -7.39 6.22
CA LEU A 143 -6.89 -8.71 6.46
C LEU A 143 -6.23 -8.78 7.84
N SER A 144 -5.52 -7.74 8.26
CA SER A 144 -4.90 -7.67 9.59
C SER A 144 -5.92 -7.77 10.71
N VAL A 145 -7.05 -7.07 10.61
CA VAL A 145 -8.14 -7.16 11.60
C VAL A 145 -8.77 -8.56 11.62
N ILE A 146 -9.01 -9.17 10.45
CA ILE A 146 -9.55 -10.54 10.38
C ILE A 146 -8.59 -11.55 11.00
N ILE A 147 -7.29 -11.43 10.73
CA ILE A 147 -6.25 -12.28 11.32
C ILE A 147 -6.18 -12.06 12.84
N GLY A 148 -6.27 -10.80 13.30
CA GLY A 148 -6.32 -10.46 14.72
C GLY A 148 -7.45 -11.21 15.45
N TRP A 149 -8.65 -11.23 14.86
CA TRP A 149 -9.80 -11.92 15.43
C TRP A 149 -9.68 -13.46 15.38
N THR A 150 -9.18 -14.00 14.25
CA THR A 150 -9.22 -15.46 14.01
C THR A 150 -8.01 -16.20 14.57
N LEU A 151 -6.82 -15.60 14.51
CA LEU A 151 -5.56 -16.26 14.90
C LEU A 151 -4.98 -15.71 16.20
N LEU A 152 -5.17 -14.43 16.51
CA LEU A 152 -4.59 -13.82 17.71
C LEU A 152 -5.60 -13.73 18.87
N GLY A 153 -6.88 -14.05 18.64
CA GLY A 153 -7.91 -14.03 19.67
C GLY A 153 -8.22 -12.63 20.20
N GLU A 154 -8.05 -11.59 19.36
CA GLU A 154 -8.39 -10.23 19.75
C GLU A 154 -9.88 -10.06 19.99
N ASP A 155 -10.24 -9.12 20.87
CA ASP A 155 -11.62 -8.83 21.20
C ASP A 155 -12.44 -8.41 19.97
N PHE A 156 -13.54 -9.11 19.78
CA PHE A 156 -14.49 -8.84 18.71
C PHE A 156 -15.32 -7.61 19.06
N SER A 157 -15.22 -6.57 18.23
CA SER A 157 -15.97 -5.32 18.42
C SER A 157 -16.87 -5.04 17.21
N VAL A 158 -18.13 -4.75 17.49
CA VAL A 158 -19.10 -4.35 16.45
C VAL A 158 -18.62 -3.11 15.68
N VAL A 159 -17.96 -2.18 16.37
CA VAL A 159 -17.40 -0.97 15.75
C VAL A 159 -16.28 -1.30 14.75
N LYS A 160 -15.40 -2.25 15.11
CA LYS A 160 -14.36 -2.74 14.19
C LYS A 160 -14.97 -3.39 12.93
N ILE A 161 -16.10 -4.11 13.05
CA ILE A 161 -16.81 -4.68 11.88
C ILE A 161 -17.27 -3.59 10.94
N PHE A 162 -17.93 -2.54 11.45
CA PHE A 162 -18.31 -1.40 10.60
C PHE A 162 -17.11 -0.74 9.94
N GLY A 163 -15.97 -0.63 10.66
CA GLY A 163 -14.73 -0.16 10.09
C GLY A 163 -14.28 -1.00 8.88
N VAL A 164 -14.26 -2.32 9.05
CA VAL A 164 -13.92 -3.27 7.97
C VAL A 164 -14.89 -3.16 6.79
N LEU A 165 -16.19 -3.07 7.05
CA LEU A 165 -17.21 -2.91 5.99
C LEU A 165 -17.02 -1.61 5.21
N PHE A 166 -16.72 -0.49 5.88
CA PHE A 166 -16.42 0.78 5.21
C PHE A 166 -15.16 0.69 4.35
N MET A 167 -14.11 0.01 4.80
CA MET A 167 -12.90 -0.19 4.02
C MET A 167 -13.13 -1.05 2.79
N VAL A 168 -13.86 -2.15 2.93
CA VAL A 168 -14.24 -3.01 1.79
C VAL A 168 -15.09 -2.22 0.80
N ALA A 169 -16.11 -1.49 1.27
CA ALA A 169 -16.94 -0.64 0.42
C ALA A 169 -16.10 0.43 -0.30
N SER A 170 -15.13 1.07 0.38
CA SER A 170 -14.24 2.06 -0.22
C SER A 170 -13.44 1.47 -1.37
N THR A 171 -12.93 0.24 -1.21
CA THR A 171 -12.17 -0.46 -2.24
C THR A 171 -13.05 -0.77 -3.47
N PHE A 172 -14.27 -1.24 -3.27
CA PHE A 172 -15.21 -1.47 -4.37
C PHE A 172 -15.54 -0.17 -5.12
N ILE A 173 -15.80 0.93 -4.40
CA ILE A 173 -16.06 2.25 -5.00
C ILE A 173 -14.84 2.72 -5.79
N ALA A 174 -13.62 2.54 -5.27
CA ALA A 174 -12.39 2.92 -5.94
C ALA A 174 -12.18 2.12 -7.24
N VAL A 175 -12.37 0.80 -7.21
CA VAL A 175 -12.22 -0.07 -8.38
C VAL A 175 -13.25 0.30 -9.46
N LYS A 176 -14.52 0.52 -9.08
CA LYS A 176 -15.55 0.96 -10.03
C LYS A 176 -15.20 2.29 -10.70
N SER A 177 -14.55 3.21 -9.97
CA SER A 177 -14.11 4.47 -10.56
C SER A 177 -13.02 4.31 -11.63
N ILE A 178 -12.26 3.20 -11.62
CA ILE A 178 -11.30 2.87 -12.70
C ILE A 178 -12.04 2.49 -13.97
N GLU A 179 -13.09 1.66 -13.83
CA GLU A 179 -13.88 1.19 -14.97
C GLU A 179 -14.54 2.36 -15.68
N GLU A 180 -15.19 3.28 -14.95
CA GLU A 180 -15.79 4.48 -15.50
C GLU A 180 -14.77 5.40 -16.22
N VAL A 181 -13.55 5.53 -15.68
CA VAL A 181 -12.50 6.35 -16.30
C VAL A 181 -11.96 5.68 -17.56
N LYS A 182 -11.86 4.36 -17.61
CA LYS A 182 -11.46 3.62 -18.82
C LYS A 182 -12.51 3.72 -19.91
N GLU A 183 -13.77 3.49 -19.57
CA GLU A 183 -14.89 3.57 -20.50
C GLU A 183 -15.02 4.98 -21.11
N ASN A 184 -14.89 6.03 -20.30
CA ASN A 184 -14.89 7.42 -20.78
C ASN A 184 -13.68 7.77 -21.66
N LYS A 185 -12.53 7.10 -21.47
CA LYS A 185 -11.36 7.29 -22.34
C LYS A 185 -11.51 6.57 -23.67
N GLU A 186 -12.10 5.38 -23.68
CA GLU A 186 -12.38 4.64 -24.91
C GLU A 186 -13.45 5.30 -25.78
N LEU A 187 -14.38 6.06 -25.16
CA LEU A 187 -15.43 6.82 -25.85
C LEU A 187 -14.97 8.20 -26.37
N ASP A 188 -13.75 8.67 -26.00
CA ASP A 188 -13.21 9.95 -26.47
C ASP A 188 -12.57 9.76 -27.86
N PRO A 189 -13.11 10.38 -28.95
CA PRO A 189 -12.58 10.24 -30.31
C PRO A 189 -11.12 10.71 -30.44
N ASN A 190 -10.66 11.62 -29.55
CA ASN A 190 -9.30 12.13 -29.56
C ASN A 190 -8.30 11.15 -28.96
N TYR A 191 -8.75 10.26 -28.09
CA TYR A 191 -7.90 9.23 -27.47
C TYR A 191 -7.44 8.17 -28.48
N VAL A 192 -8.32 7.80 -29.41
CA VAL A 192 -8.01 6.83 -30.48
C VAL A 192 -6.92 7.35 -31.42
N THR A 193 -6.90 8.66 -31.70
CA THR A 193 -5.86 9.31 -32.51
C THR A 193 -4.52 9.44 -31.78
N GLU A 194 -4.53 9.65 -30.48
CA GLU A 194 -3.31 9.76 -29.64
C GLU A 194 -2.59 8.43 -29.49
N VAL A 195 -3.34 7.32 -29.30
CA VAL A 195 -2.79 5.97 -29.25
C VAL A 195 -2.24 5.51 -30.60
N ALA A 196 -2.89 5.87 -31.70
CA ALA A 196 -2.42 5.55 -33.06
C ALA A 196 -1.11 6.26 -33.43
N THR A 197 -0.86 7.46 -32.89
CA THR A 197 0.39 8.21 -33.11
C THR A 197 1.55 7.71 -32.22
N ASP A 198 1.26 7.17 -31.06
CA ASP A 198 2.29 6.58 -30.16
C ASP A 198 2.75 5.19 -30.61
N CYS A 199 1.92 4.43 -31.31
CA CYS A 199 2.30 3.16 -31.93
C CYS A 199 3.18 3.30 -33.18
N GLN A 200 3.36 4.52 -33.71
CA GLN A 200 4.20 4.78 -34.88
C GLN A 200 5.59 5.38 -34.54
N LYS A 201 5.91 5.55 -33.27
CA LYS A 201 7.23 5.94 -32.76
C LYS A 201 7.93 4.76 -32.07
#